data_edce81a5842324dee28ab18660613a17
#
_entry.id   edce81a5842324dee28ab18660613a17
#
_cell.length_a   1.000
_cell.length_b   1.000
_cell.length_c   1.000
_cell.angle_alpha   90.00
_cell.angle_beta   90.00
_cell.angle_gamma   90.00
#
_symmetry.space_group_name_H-M   'P 1'
#
loop_
_entity.id
_entity.type
_entity.pdbx_description
1 polymer ?
#
loop_
_entity_poly.entity_id
_entity_poly.type
_entity_poly.pdbx_seq_one_letter_code
_entity_poly.pdbx_strand_id
1 'polypeptide(L)'
;FEGYPFGSFITYITDRDRGIIIFASNLAEHTTNIKNNSKSCFTIFSITDTENKQDNARMSLIGDFNQVDNKRREELKTKLRNHLPESEMYLNLGDFNFYKMSITNIRWIGGFGKIGWLNNKDWLNKNIEWEPAEKEIIDHMNQDHSNSIISTLSAQHNIKDKNAKMTEVNIDGYYCQSDNK
;
A
#
# COMPACT_ATOMS: atom_id res chain seq x y z
N PHE A 1 -11.97 18.35 17.56
CA PHE A 1 -12.71 17.35 18.38
C PHE A 1 -12.18 17.27 19.82
N GLU A 2 -11.73 18.39 20.37
CA GLU A 2 -11.41 18.51 21.82
C GLU A 2 -10.46 17.41 22.36
N GLY A 3 -9.56 16.91 21.50
CA GLY A 3 -8.61 15.85 21.88
C GLY A 3 -9.14 14.41 21.75
N TYR A 4 -10.37 14.21 21.35
CA TYR A 4 -10.89 12.86 21.07
C TYR A 4 -10.30 12.27 19.77
N PRO A 5 -9.96 10.97 19.74
CA PRO A 5 -9.54 10.31 18.52
C PRO A 5 -10.70 10.25 17.54
N PHE A 6 -10.40 10.48 16.26
CA PHE A 6 -11.36 10.39 15.17
C PHE A 6 -10.92 9.30 14.18
N GLY A 7 -11.79 8.33 13.91
CA GLY A 7 -11.57 7.25 12.96
C GLY A 7 -12.18 7.57 11.61
N SER A 8 -11.47 7.26 10.53
CA SER A 8 -11.93 7.43 9.15
C SER A 8 -11.52 6.24 8.30
N PHE A 9 -12.40 5.79 7.42
CA PHE A 9 -12.06 4.79 6.41
C PHE A 9 -11.40 5.47 5.21
N ILE A 10 -10.29 4.89 4.71
CA ILE A 10 -9.60 5.38 3.53
C ILE A 10 -8.88 4.22 2.83
N THR A 11 -8.83 4.26 1.50
CA THR A 11 -8.01 3.37 0.70
C THR A 11 -6.54 3.78 0.73
N TYR A 12 -5.64 2.84 0.51
CA TYR A 12 -4.20 3.09 0.57
C TYR A 12 -3.45 2.25 -0.47
N ILE A 13 -2.23 2.66 -0.74
CA ILE A 13 -1.22 1.86 -1.43
C ILE A 13 0.02 1.75 -0.54
N THR A 14 0.86 0.75 -0.81
CA THR A 14 2.14 0.59 -0.13
C THR A 14 3.27 1.16 -0.98
N ASP A 15 4.24 1.79 -0.34
CA ASP A 15 5.49 2.17 -0.99
C ASP A 15 6.45 0.96 -1.03
N ARG A 16 7.55 1.05 -1.78
CA ARG A 16 8.58 0.00 -1.91
C ARG A 16 9.12 -0.49 -0.57
N ASP A 17 9.17 0.40 0.41
CA ASP A 17 9.66 0.17 1.77
C ASP A 17 8.57 -0.32 2.75
N ARG A 18 7.41 -0.74 2.28
CA ARG A 18 6.20 -1.03 3.08
C ARG A 18 5.57 0.18 3.77
N GLY A 19 5.99 1.38 3.43
CA GLY A 19 5.34 2.60 3.92
C GLY A 19 3.91 2.72 3.41
N ILE A 20 3.00 3.22 4.24
CA ILE A 20 1.62 3.46 3.84
C ILE A 20 1.51 4.82 3.17
N ILE A 21 0.87 4.85 2.01
CA ILE A 21 0.54 6.07 1.28
C ILE A 21 -0.97 6.15 1.08
N ILE A 22 -1.53 7.28 1.44
CA ILE A 22 -2.94 7.62 1.19
C ILE A 22 -3.03 8.78 0.21
N PHE A 23 -4.13 8.82 -0.56
CA PHE A 23 -4.47 9.94 -1.43
C PHE A 23 -5.75 10.56 -0.90
N ALA A 24 -5.67 11.78 -0.39
CA ALA A 24 -6.71 12.40 0.41
C ALA A 24 -7.00 13.84 0.00
N SER A 25 -8.29 14.20 -0.02
CA SER A 25 -8.77 15.56 -0.26
C SER A 25 -8.43 16.48 0.91
N ASN A 26 -8.10 17.72 0.60
CA ASN A 26 -7.93 18.78 1.61
C ASN A 26 -9.22 19.11 2.36
N LEU A 27 -10.38 18.75 1.81
CA LEU A 27 -11.69 18.98 2.41
C LEU A 27 -12.07 17.90 3.44
N ALA A 28 -11.36 16.77 3.43
CA ALA A 28 -11.66 15.67 4.32
C ALA A 28 -11.20 15.97 5.77
N GLU A 29 -12.02 15.59 6.73
CA GLU A 29 -11.74 15.80 8.16
C GLU A 29 -10.43 15.14 8.61
N HIS A 30 -10.16 13.91 8.14
CA HIS A 30 -8.90 13.25 8.46
C HIS A 30 -7.68 14.01 7.92
N THR A 31 -7.78 14.67 6.77
CA THR A 31 -6.70 15.48 6.22
C THR A 31 -6.46 16.74 7.05
N THR A 32 -7.52 17.40 7.48
CA THR A 32 -7.46 18.54 8.40
C THR A 32 -6.78 18.13 9.72
N ASN A 33 -7.16 16.98 10.25
CA ASN A 33 -6.58 16.45 11.49
C ASN A 33 -5.08 16.12 11.33
N ILE A 34 -4.68 15.46 10.23
CA ILE A 34 -3.28 15.17 9.91
C ILE A 34 -2.44 16.44 9.79
N LYS A 35 -2.97 17.50 9.16
CA LYS A 35 -2.27 18.78 9.03
C LYS A 35 -2.07 19.49 10.37
N ASN A 36 -3.02 19.38 11.27
CA ASN A 36 -2.95 19.97 12.60
C ASN A 36 -2.08 19.15 13.57
N ASN A 37 -2.13 17.82 13.44
CA ASN A 37 -1.33 16.88 14.23
C ASN A 37 -1.08 15.62 13.39
N SER A 38 0.16 15.42 12.99
CA SER A 38 0.59 14.31 12.14
C SER A 38 0.46 12.94 12.80
N LYS A 39 0.40 12.88 14.14
CA LYS A 39 0.32 11.63 14.90
C LYS A 39 -0.96 10.87 14.58
N SER A 40 -0.78 9.64 14.10
CA SER A 40 -1.87 8.85 13.55
C SER A 40 -1.72 7.37 13.91
N CYS A 41 -2.86 6.70 13.95
CA CYS A 41 -2.92 5.25 13.95
C CYS A 41 -3.65 4.80 12.68
N PHE A 42 -3.02 3.89 11.92
CA PHE A 42 -3.58 3.32 10.70
C PHE A 42 -3.81 1.83 10.90
N THR A 43 -5.07 1.40 10.87
CA THR A 43 -5.40 -0.01 11.11
C THR A 43 -5.82 -0.70 9.81
N ILE A 44 -5.13 -1.79 9.50
CA ILE A 44 -5.43 -2.71 8.40
C ILE A 44 -5.97 -3.99 9.01
N PHE A 45 -7.05 -4.53 8.46
CA PHE A 45 -7.59 -5.79 8.92
C PHE A 45 -8.05 -6.65 7.75
N SER A 46 -7.94 -7.96 7.92
CA SER A 46 -8.42 -8.94 6.96
C SER A 46 -9.92 -9.15 7.16
N ILE A 47 -10.68 -9.15 6.06
CA ILE A 47 -12.09 -9.52 6.07
C ILE A 47 -12.18 -10.95 5.55
N THR A 48 -12.44 -11.88 6.44
CA THR A 48 -12.65 -13.30 6.09
C THR A 48 -14.00 -13.77 6.61
N ASP A 49 -14.53 -14.86 6.02
CA ASP A 49 -15.80 -15.47 6.42
C ASP A 49 -15.67 -16.39 7.65
N THR A 50 -14.77 -16.06 8.58
CA THR A 50 -14.66 -16.78 9.84
C THR A 50 -15.86 -16.50 10.73
N GLU A 51 -16.33 -17.50 11.48
CA GLU A 51 -17.41 -17.33 12.45
C GLU A 51 -17.05 -16.32 13.54
N ASN A 52 -15.82 -16.39 14.06
CA ASN A 52 -15.32 -15.46 15.04
C ASN A 52 -14.49 -14.34 14.36
N LYS A 53 -15.08 -13.17 14.22
CA LYS A 53 -14.41 -12.00 13.60
C LYS A 53 -13.19 -11.51 14.39
N GLN A 54 -13.04 -11.87 15.68
CA GLN A 54 -11.85 -11.53 16.46
C GLN A 54 -10.61 -12.34 16.06
N ASP A 55 -10.79 -13.47 15.37
CA ASP A 55 -9.69 -14.28 14.85
C ASP A 55 -9.08 -13.71 13.56
N ASN A 56 -9.72 -12.72 12.95
CA ASN A 56 -9.20 -12.06 11.76
C ASN A 56 -7.88 -11.34 12.07
N ALA A 57 -6.91 -11.54 11.17
CA ALA A 57 -5.63 -10.85 11.27
C ALA A 57 -5.84 -9.33 11.12
N ARG A 58 -5.13 -8.58 11.95
CA ARG A 58 -5.13 -7.11 11.92
C ARG A 58 -3.80 -6.53 12.34
N MET A 59 -3.53 -5.35 11.83
CA MET A 59 -2.30 -4.63 12.09
C MET A 59 -2.61 -3.16 12.32
N SER A 60 -2.12 -2.59 13.42
CA SER A 60 -2.19 -1.17 13.69
C SER A 60 -0.80 -0.56 13.59
N LEU A 61 -0.65 0.38 12.67
CA LEU A 61 0.57 1.14 12.42
C LEU A 61 0.46 2.47 13.17
N ILE A 62 1.47 2.79 13.95
CA ILE A 62 1.55 4.04 14.70
C ILE A 62 2.68 4.87 14.11
N GLY A 63 2.42 6.14 13.83
CA GLY A 63 3.39 7.03 13.23
C GLY A 63 2.81 8.38 12.86
N ASP A 64 3.55 9.09 12.01
CA ASP A 64 3.23 10.44 11.59
C ASP A 64 2.96 10.48 10.09
N PHE A 65 1.79 10.98 9.67
CA PHE A 65 1.51 11.25 8.26
C PHE A 65 2.09 12.61 7.85
N ASN A 66 2.85 12.60 6.76
CA ASN A 66 3.40 13.81 6.15
C ASN A 66 3.06 13.87 4.67
N GLN A 67 2.81 15.05 4.16
CA GLN A 67 2.57 15.24 2.74
C GLN A 67 3.82 14.85 1.93
N VAL A 68 3.63 14.11 0.85
CA VAL A 68 4.70 13.67 -0.03
C VAL A 68 5.14 14.84 -0.94
N ASP A 69 6.45 14.92 -1.24
CA ASP A 69 7.00 15.90 -2.18
C ASP A 69 6.33 15.76 -3.55
N ASN A 70 5.99 16.89 -4.15
CA ASN A 70 5.36 16.95 -5.47
C ASN A 70 6.19 16.31 -6.59
N LYS A 71 7.50 16.15 -6.41
CA LYS A 71 8.37 15.45 -7.36
C LYS A 71 7.96 14.00 -7.57
N ARG A 72 7.37 13.36 -6.56
CA ARG A 72 6.86 11.99 -6.64
C ARG A 72 5.41 11.88 -7.11
N ARG A 73 4.74 13.00 -7.35
CA ARG A 73 3.29 13.02 -7.60
C ARG A 73 2.88 12.18 -8.81
N GLU A 74 3.57 12.28 -9.92
CA GLU A 74 3.23 11.53 -11.15
C GLU A 74 3.55 10.03 -11.02
N GLU A 75 4.64 9.67 -10.37
CA GLU A 75 4.95 8.30 -9.99
C GLU A 75 3.81 7.70 -9.15
N LEU A 76 3.41 8.41 -8.09
CA LEU A 76 2.36 7.93 -7.19
C LEU A 76 0.97 7.90 -7.82
N LYS A 77 0.66 8.80 -8.76
CA LYS A 77 -0.58 8.72 -9.54
C LYS A 77 -0.63 7.45 -10.39
N THR A 78 0.48 7.14 -11.06
CA THR A 78 0.59 5.91 -11.87
C THR A 78 0.42 4.69 -10.99
N LYS A 79 1.11 4.65 -9.85
CA LYS A 79 1.00 3.57 -8.89
C LYS A 79 -0.43 3.44 -8.34
N LEU A 80 -1.06 4.55 -7.95
CA LEU A 80 -2.43 4.55 -7.45
C LEU A 80 -3.42 4.01 -8.50
N ARG A 81 -3.28 4.43 -9.76
CA ARG A 81 -4.09 3.95 -10.88
C ARG A 81 -3.97 2.44 -11.08
N ASN A 82 -2.76 1.91 -10.97
CA ASN A 82 -2.51 0.48 -11.15
C ASN A 82 -3.09 -0.37 -10.02
N HIS A 83 -3.10 0.13 -8.80
CA HIS A 83 -3.58 -0.60 -7.61
C HIS A 83 -5.07 -0.36 -7.28
N LEU A 84 -5.57 0.82 -7.61
CA LEU A 84 -6.93 1.29 -7.30
C LEU A 84 -7.48 2.04 -8.51
N PRO A 85 -7.86 1.32 -9.59
CA PRO A 85 -8.34 1.95 -10.83
C PRO A 85 -9.52 2.90 -10.63
N GLU A 86 -10.37 2.65 -9.65
CA GLU A 86 -11.49 3.51 -9.26
C GLU A 86 -11.04 4.89 -8.76
N SER A 87 -9.78 5.06 -8.41
CA SER A 87 -9.21 6.35 -7.99
C SER A 87 -9.04 7.34 -9.14
N GLU A 88 -9.14 6.90 -10.40
CA GLU A 88 -8.93 7.75 -11.58
C GLU A 88 -9.76 9.03 -11.55
N MET A 89 -11.01 8.94 -11.06
CA MET A 89 -11.92 10.09 -10.95
C MET A 89 -11.40 11.20 -10.03
N TYR A 90 -10.52 10.85 -9.06
CA TYR A 90 -9.98 11.81 -8.09
C TYR A 90 -8.61 12.38 -8.50
N LEU A 91 -7.87 11.70 -9.42
CA LEU A 91 -6.49 12.05 -9.76
C LEU A 91 -6.33 13.45 -10.39
N ASN A 92 -7.40 13.96 -11.01
CA ASN A 92 -7.42 15.26 -11.65
C ASN A 92 -8.00 16.38 -10.77
N LEU A 93 -8.45 16.05 -9.56
CA LEU A 93 -8.93 17.04 -8.61
C LEU A 93 -7.76 17.76 -7.94
N GLY A 94 -7.82 19.09 -7.92
CA GLY A 94 -6.69 19.93 -7.44
C GLY A 94 -6.52 19.95 -5.93
N ASP A 95 -7.50 19.46 -5.17
CA ASP A 95 -7.53 19.46 -3.71
C ASP A 95 -7.02 18.17 -3.08
N PHE A 96 -6.68 17.14 -3.89
CA PHE A 96 -6.13 15.87 -3.41
C PHE A 96 -4.60 15.89 -3.35
N ASN A 97 -4.07 15.34 -2.28
CA ASN A 97 -2.62 15.19 -2.06
C ASN A 97 -2.28 13.79 -1.54
N PHE A 98 -1.03 13.39 -1.80
CA PHE A 98 -0.46 12.17 -1.23
C PHE A 98 0.15 12.45 0.13
N TYR A 99 -0.11 11.56 1.08
CA TYR A 99 0.48 11.56 2.41
C TYR A 99 1.10 10.20 2.67
N LYS A 100 2.35 10.18 3.16
CA LYS A 100 3.06 8.96 3.57
C LYS A 100 3.19 8.90 5.08
N MET A 101 2.94 7.73 5.65
CA MET A 101 3.12 7.48 7.08
C MET A 101 4.56 7.14 7.40
N SER A 102 5.19 7.92 8.28
CA SER A 102 6.45 7.59 8.93
C SER A 102 6.16 6.68 10.11
N ILE A 103 6.20 5.37 9.88
CA ILE A 103 5.83 4.35 10.87
C ILE A 103 6.90 4.26 11.95
N THR A 104 6.49 4.27 13.21
CA THR A 104 7.37 4.10 14.38
C THR A 104 7.20 2.73 15.03
N ASN A 105 5.96 2.30 15.23
CA ASN A 105 5.61 1.05 15.88
C ASN A 105 4.46 0.36 15.17
N ILE A 106 4.43 -0.96 15.23
CA ILE A 106 3.39 -1.78 14.66
C ILE A 106 2.88 -2.75 15.71
N ARG A 107 1.55 -2.77 15.92
CA ARG A 107 0.86 -3.81 16.68
C ARG A 107 0.28 -4.82 15.69
N TRP A 108 0.76 -6.05 15.74
CA TRP A 108 0.24 -7.13 14.91
C TRP A 108 -0.56 -8.12 15.76
N ILE A 109 -1.69 -8.56 15.24
CA ILE A 109 -2.55 -9.60 15.80
C ILE A 109 -2.93 -10.53 14.66
N GLY A 110 -2.47 -11.79 14.72
CA GLY A 110 -2.70 -12.82 13.71
C GLY A 110 -3.78 -13.84 14.09
N GLY A 111 -4.65 -13.48 15.05
CA GLY A 111 -5.67 -14.33 15.64
C GLY A 111 -5.49 -14.48 17.14
N PHE A 112 -6.30 -15.35 17.76
CA PHE A 112 -6.27 -15.56 19.20
C PHE A 112 -4.89 -16.06 19.66
N GLY A 113 -4.28 -15.37 20.62
CA GLY A 113 -2.98 -15.73 21.18
C GLY A 113 -1.75 -15.38 20.30
N LYS A 114 -1.93 -14.94 19.06
CA LYS A 114 -0.85 -14.54 18.15
C LYS A 114 -0.73 -13.03 18.10
N ILE A 115 0.02 -12.46 19.02
CA ILE A 115 0.09 -11.02 19.23
C ILE A 115 1.56 -10.59 19.34
N GLY A 116 1.94 -9.53 18.63
CA GLY A 116 3.30 -8.99 18.67
C GLY A 116 3.36 -7.48 18.50
N TRP A 117 4.51 -6.92 18.91
CA TRP A 117 4.92 -5.58 18.58
C TRP A 117 6.17 -5.66 17.70
N LEU A 118 6.21 -4.85 16.66
CA LEU A 118 7.38 -4.63 15.82
C LEU A 118 7.74 -3.16 15.85
N ASN A 119 9.01 -2.85 15.79
CA ASN A 119 9.46 -1.48 15.57
C ASN A 119 9.69 -1.24 14.07
N ASN A 120 9.96 0.02 13.69
CA ASN A 120 10.15 0.37 12.30
C ASN A 120 11.36 -0.31 11.63
N LYS A 121 12.40 -0.67 12.41
CA LYS A 121 13.60 -1.34 11.88
C LYS A 121 13.32 -2.78 11.45
N ASP A 122 12.36 -3.41 12.12
CA ASP A 122 11.93 -4.78 11.81
C ASP A 122 10.97 -4.82 10.62
N TRP A 123 10.31 -3.70 10.33
CA TRP A 123 9.26 -3.59 9.33
C TRP A 123 9.71 -2.94 8.02
N LEU A 124 10.34 -1.78 8.10
CA LEU A 124 10.76 -1.01 6.94
C LEU A 124 12.14 -1.46 6.45
N ASN A 125 12.26 -1.79 5.19
CA ASN A 125 13.55 -1.91 4.53
C ASN A 125 13.91 -0.58 3.85
N LYS A 126 14.82 0.16 4.44
CA LYS A 126 15.25 1.47 3.91
C LYS A 126 16.34 1.37 2.85
N ASN A 127 17.00 0.20 2.74
CA ASN A 127 18.08 -0.03 1.78
C ASN A 127 17.57 -0.98 0.68
N ILE A 128 16.96 -0.41 -0.32
CA ILE A 128 16.42 -1.13 -1.48
C ILE A 128 17.45 -0.99 -2.61
N GLU A 129 18.45 -1.86 -2.61
CA GLU A 129 19.59 -1.80 -3.55
C GLU A 129 19.18 -1.92 -5.02
N TRP A 130 18.09 -2.62 -5.29
CA TRP A 130 17.57 -2.81 -6.65
C TRP A 130 16.68 -1.65 -7.15
N GLU A 131 16.31 -0.69 -6.30
CA GLU A 131 15.41 0.40 -6.69
C GLU A 131 15.87 1.17 -7.94
N PRO A 132 17.16 1.50 -8.12
CA PRO A 132 17.62 2.17 -9.34
C PRO A 132 17.46 1.32 -10.61
N ALA A 133 17.45 0.00 -10.47
CA ALA A 133 17.33 -0.97 -11.58
C ALA A 133 15.90 -1.49 -11.77
N GLU A 134 14.91 -1.00 -11.02
CA GLU A 134 13.54 -1.53 -11.05
C GLU A 134 12.96 -1.61 -12.47
N LYS A 135 13.13 -0.55 -13.24
CA LYS A 135 12.63 -0.52 -14.61
C LYS A 135 13.29 -1.58 -15.49
N GLU A 136 14.60 -1.76 -15.37
CA GLU A 136 15.35 -2.78 -16.14
C GLU A 136 14.92 -4.19 -15.73
N ILE A 137 14.69 -4.42 -14.44
CA ILE A 137 14.18 -5.70 -13.93
C ILE A 137 12.80 -6.01 -14.53
N ILE A 138 11.87 -5.05 -14.50
CA ILE A 138 10.53 -5.21 -15.03
C ILE A 138 10.57 -5.47 -16.55
N ASP A 139 11.35 -4.69 -17.30
CA ASP A 139 11.50 -4.82 -18.74
C ASP A 139 12.08 -6.21 -19.10
N HIS A 140 13.13 -6.64 -18.43
CA HIS A 140 13.75 -7.96 -18.61
C HIS A 140 12.77 -9.11 -18.31
N MET A 141 12.07 -9.05 -17.17
CA MET A 141 11.10 -10.07 -16.80
C MET A 141 9.96 -10.18 -17.82
N ASN A 142 9.48 -9.07 -18.32
CA ASN A 142 8.40 -9.06 -19.32
C ASN A 142 8.87 -9.53 -20.70
N GLN A 143 10.12 -9.28 -21.09
CA GLN A 143 10.67 -9.69 -22.39
C GLN A 143 11.11 -11.15 -22.39
N ASP A 144 11.89 -11.55 -21.39
CA ASP A 144 12.61 -12.84 -21.43
C ASP A 144 11.95 -13.91 -20.53
N HIS A 145 11.09 -13.51 -19.57
CA HIS A 145 10.50 -14.40 -18.59
C HIS A 145 8.96 -14.32 -18.49
N SER A 146 8.29 -13.86 -19.55
CA SER A 146 6.81 -13.71 -19.59
C SER A 146 6.08 -15.02 -19.24
N ASN A 147 6.59 -16.17 -19.73
CA ASN A 147 6.01 -17.47 -19.40
C ASN A 147 6.07 -17.80 -17.91
N SER A 148 7.11 -17.36 -17.21
CA SER A 148 7.23 -17.55 -15.76
C SER A 148 6.20 -16.71 -15.00
N ILE A 149 5.96 -15.47 -15.44
CA ILE A 149 4.93 -14.59 -14.88
C ILE A 149 3.56 -15.23 -15.04
N ILE A 150 3.21 -15.68 -16.26
CA ILE A 150 1.93 -16.33 -16.58
C ILE A 150 1.73 -17.60 -15.74
N SER A 151 2.78 -18.43 -15.63
CA SER A 151 2.73 -19.68 -14.86
C SER A 151 2.52 -19.41 -13.36
N THR A 152 3.22 -18.42 -12.81
CA THR A 152 3.08 -18.03 -11.40
C THR A 152 1.67 -17.50 -11.13
N LEU A 153 1.16 -16.62 -11.98
CA LEU A 153 -0.19 -16.09 -11.86
C LEU A 153 -1.25 -17.19 -11.92
N SER A 154 -1.09 -18.15 -12.83
CA SER A 154 -1.98 -19.31 -12.92
C SER A 154 -1.90 -20.21 -11.70
N ALA A 155 -0.69 -20.49 -11.19
CA ALA A 155 -0.49 -21.39 -10.06
C ALA A 155 -0.98 -20.80 -8.73
N GLN A 156 -0.75 -19.50 -8.49
CA GLN A 156 -1.07 -18.87 -7.21
C GLN A 156 -2.49 -18.30 -7.15
N HIS A 157 -3.01 -17.82 -8.28
CA HIS A 157 -4.29 -17.10 -8.32
C HIS A 157 -5.34 -17.75 -9.23
N ASN A 158 -4.98 -18.86 -9.90
CA ASN A 158 -5.84 -19.54 -10.89
C ASN A 158 -6.31 -18.60 -12.03
N ILE A 159 -5.51 -17.59 -12.35
CA ILE A 159 -5.74 -16.64 -13.46
C ILE A 159 -4.93 -17.08 -14.66
N LYS A 160 -5.62 -17.35 -15.77
CA LYS A 160 -5.00 -17.74 -17.05
C LYS A 160 -5.06 -16.56 -18.01
N ASP A 161 -4.00 -15.80 -18.06
CA ASP A 161 -3.87 -14.66 -18.97
C ASP A 161 -2.49 -14.69 -19.65
N LYS A 162 -2.49 -14.79 -20.98
CA LYS A 162 -1.27 -14.81 -21.78
C LYS A 162 -0.62 -13.42 -21.93
N ASN A 163 -1.36 -12.37 -21.62
CA ASN A 163 -0.92 -10.98 -21.71
C ASN A 163 -0.46 -10.41 -20.38
N ALA A 164 -0.49 -11.24 -19.31
CA ALA A 164 -0.07 -10.81 -17.98
C ALA A 164 1.36 -10.24 -17.99
N LYS A 165 1.53 -9.07 -17.36
CA LYS A 165 2.80 -8.35 -17.29
C LYS A 165 3.11 -7.93 -15.89
N MET A 166 4.39 -8.02 -15.52
CA MET A 166 4.90 -7.39 -14.30
C MET A 166 4.84 -5.88 -14.44
N THR A 167 4.33 -5.19 -13.42
CA THR A 167 4.17 -3.74 -13.42
C THR A 167 4.96 -3.04 -12.31
N GLU A 168 5.28 -3.75 -11.23
CA GLU A 168 5.99 -3.20 -10.08
C GLU A 168 6.72 -4.32 -9.32
N VAL A 169 7.85 -3.96 -8.70
CA VAL A 169 8.61 -4.82 -7.77
C VAL A 169 8.62 -4.16 -6.39
N ASN A 170 8.51 -4.95 -5.35
CA ASN A 170 8.73 -4.50 -3.97
C ASN A 170 9.42 -5.59 -3.14
N ILE A 171 9.69 -5.31 -1.88
CA ILE A 171 10.42 -6.26 -1.00
C ILE A 171 9.63 -7.52 -0.65
N ASP A 172 8.34 -7.55 -0.91
CA ASP A 172 7.45 -8.69 -0.64
C ASP A 172 7.15 -9.51 -1.90
N GLY A 173 7.55 -9.03 -3.09
CA GLY A 173 7.28 -9.68 -4.37
C GLY A 173 7.12 -8.71 -5.53
N TYR A 174 6.21 -9.01 -6.42
CA TYR A 174 5.92 -8.17 -7.59
C TYR A 174 4.42 -8.13 -7.89
N TYR A 175 4.01 -7.08 -8.54
CA TYR A 175 2.64 -6.93 -9.05
C TYR A 175 2.56 -7.29 -10.52
N CYS A 176 1.45 -7.93 -10.89
CA CYS A 176 1.12 -8.23 -12.28
C CYS A 176 -0.20 -7.57 -12.64
N GLN A 177 -0.25 -7.00 -13.84
CA GLN A 177 -1.49 -6.61 -14.49
C GLN A 177 -1.97 -7.77 -15.35
N SER A 178 -3.28 -8.03 -15.31
CA SER A 178 -3.97 -9.03 -16.14
C SER A 178 -5.22 -8.41 -16.75
N ASP A 179 -5.48 -8.72 -18.04
CA ASP A 179 -6.70 -8.27 -18.74
C ASP A 179 -7.96 -8.96 -18.19
N ASN A 180 -7.80 -10.02 -17.41
CA ASN A 180 -8.90 -10.81 -16.83
C ASN A 180 -9.24 -10.39 -15.39
N LYS A 181 -8.56 -9.36 -14.85
CA LYS A 181 -8.89 -8.71 -13.57
C LYS A 181 -8.24 -7.36 -13.45
#